data_e8c4d870f35722a4e83f5df4ff8a374a
#
_entry.id   e8c4d870f35722a4e83f5df4ff8a374a
#
_cell.length_a   1.000
_cell.length_b   1.000
_cell.length_c   1.000
_cell.angle_alpha   90.00
_cell.angle_beta   90.00
_cell.angle_gamma   90.00
#
_symmetry.space_group_name_H-M   'P 1'
#
loop_
_entity.id
_entity.type
_entity.pdbx_description
1 polymer ?
#
loop_
_entity_poly.entity_id
_entity_poly.type
_entity_poly.pdbx_seq_one_letter_code
_entity_poly.pdbx_strand_id
1 'polypeptide(L)'
;LGTVEDIPVLMEKENVDEIVLAVESKNNKALLGILYSLYRYKRPIKVLADRFNMLSKIQLRTIRGIPLVDVTDNNFSPAEQNIKLFLDKVCSVVALLLLSPLFAYIAWRVKKDSPGPVFFRQERIGYLGQPFWMYKFRTMYVNAEENGPSLSSEDDLRVTPFGRIMRKYRLDELPQFWNVLKGDMSLVGPRPERKYFIDEIVKTAPYYYLLHNVRRALPRWGW
;
A
#
# COMPACT_ATOMS: atom_id res chain seq x y z
N LEU A 1 -33.40 -4.87 11.68
CA LEU A 1 -32.26 -5.40 12.44
C LEU A 1 -31.83 -6.69 11.76
N GLY A 2 -30.59 -6.78 11.35
CA GLY A 2 -29.99 -7.89 10.64
C GLY A 2 -28.83 -8.53 11.42
N THR A 3 -28.21 -9.52 10.84
CA THR A 3 -27.02 -10.20 11.37
C THR A 3 -25.74 -9.61 10.76
N VAL A 4 -24.58 -10.03 11.24
CA VAL A 4 -23.28 -9.65 10.64
C VAL A 4 -23.19 -10.10 9.17
N GLU A 5 -23.93 -11.13 8.79
CA GLU A 5 -23.99 -11.66 7.41
C GLU A 5 -24.75 -10.73 6.45
N ASP A 6 -25.63 -9.87 6.97
CA ASP A 6 -26.38 -8.89 6.16
C ASP A 6 -25.59 -7.63 5.84
N ILE A 7 -24.42 -7.43 6.48
CA ILE A 7 -23.59 -6.23 6.29
C ILE A 7 -23.20 -6.00 4.83
N PRO A 8 -22.80 -6.99 4.03
CA PRO A 8 -22.49 -6.78 2.62
C PRO A 8 -23.64 -6.13 1.84
N VAL A 9 -24.86 -6.63 2.06
CA VAL A 9 -26.06 -6.15 1.37
C VAL A 9 -26.42 -4.73 1.82
N LEU A 10 -26.26 -4.43 3.12
CA LEU A 10 -26.51 -3.09 3.66
C LEU A 10 -25.49 -2.06 3.15
N MET A 11 -24.22 -2.45 3.04
CA MET A 11 -23.16 -1.56 2.55
C MET A 11 -23.28 -1.25 1.05
N GLU A 12 -23.94 -2.10 0.27
CA GLU A 12 -24.26 -1.85 -1.15
C GLU A 12 -25.51 -1.00 -1.32
N LYS A 13 -26.48 -1.15 -0.41
CA LYS A 13 -27.81 -0.55 -0.54
C LYS A 13 -27.91 0.84 0.12
N GLU A 14 -27.14 1.08 1.16
CA GLU A 14 -27.19 2.29 1.96
C GLU A 14 -25.88 3.07 1.86
N ASN A 15 -25.98 4.40 1.89
CA ASN A 15 -24.80 5.25 1.95
C ASN A 15 -24.30 5.36 3.40
N VAL A 16 -23.42 4.43 3.81
CA VAL A 16 -22.91 4.34 5.18
C VAL A 16 -21.68 5.23 5.34
N ASP A 17 -21.72 6.21 6.23
CA ASP A 17 -20.59 7.11 6.52
C ASP A 17 -19.58 6.51 7.50
N GLU A 18 -20.05 5.81 8.54
CA GLU A 18 -19.20 5.17 9.54
C GLU A 18 -19.84 3.89 10.08
N ILE A 19 -19.01 2.98 10.60
CA ILE A 19 -19.43 1.72 11.20
C ILE A 19 -19.10 1.77 12.70
N VAL A 20 -20.10 1.59 13.56
CA VAL A 20 -19.88 1.51 14.99
C VAL A 20 -20.08 0.07 15.44
N LEU A 21 -19.01 -0.52 15.98
CA LEU A 21 -19.02 -1.91 16.47
C LEU A 21 -19.21 -1.92 17.99
N ALA A 22 -20.43 -2.25 18.42
CA ALA A 22 -20.82 -2.38 19.82
C ALA A 22 -21.15 -3.83 20.15
N VAL A 23 -20.16 -4.73 20.05
CA VAL A 23 -20.32 -6.17 20.29
C VAL A 23 -19.73 -6.56 21.63
N GLU A 24 -20.53 -7.18 22.49
CA GLU A 24 -20.04 -7.86 23.69
C GLU A 24 -19.41 -9.21 23.34
N SER A 25 -18.14 -9.20 22.93
CA SER A 25 -17.40 -10.42 22.70
C SER A 25 -16.36 -10.65 23.81
N LYS A 26 -16.48 -11.75 24.52
CA LYS A 26 -15.45 -12.22 25.48
C LYS A 26 -14.18 -12.71 24.76
N ASN A 27 -14.24 -12.91 23.44
CA ASN A 27 -13.16 -13.46 22.64
C ASN A 27 -12.57 -12.38 21.70
N ASN A 28 -11.39 -11.89 22.02
CA ASN A 28 -10.67 -10.89 21.21
C ASN A 28 -10.41 -11.36 19.76
N LYS A 29 -10.25 -12.67 19.53
CA LYS A 29 -10.06 -13.20 18.17
C LYS A 29 -11.33 -13.07 17.32
N ALA A 30 -12.51 -13.29 17.89
CA ALA A 30 -13.78 -13.13 17.20
C ALA A 30 -14.04 -11.66 16.85
N LEU A 31 -13.77 -10.76 17.80
CA LEU A 31 -13.88 -9.30 17.58
C LEU A 31 -12.95 -8.83 16.47
N LEU A 32 -11.70 -9.28 16.47
CA LEU A 32 -10.74 -8.99 15.40
C LEU A 32 -11.24 -9.55 14.05
N GLY A 33 -11.79 -10.75 14.00
CA GLY A 33 -12.37 -11.32 12.78
C GLY A 33 -13.49 -10.45 12.19
N ILE A 34 -14.38 -9.94 13.04
CA ILE A 34 -15.44 -9.01 12.61
C ILE A 34 -14.85 -7.70 12.11
N LEU A 35 -13.92 -7.09 12.86
CA LEU A 35 -13.24 -5.88 12.45
C LEU A 35 -12.60 -6.04 11.07
N TYR A 36 -11.91 -7.16 10.82
CA TYR A 36 -11.27 -7.44 9.55
C TYR A 36 -12.25 -7.60 8.40
N SER A 37 -13.40 -8.23 8.63
CA SER A 37 -14.44 -8.35 7.61
C SER A 37 -15.06 -7.00 7.23
N LEU A 38 -15.13 -6.07 8.17
CA LEU A 38 -15.67 -4.72 7.96
C LEU A 38 -14.67 -3.79 7.27
N TYR A 39 -13.38 -4.03 7.44
CA TYR A 39 -12.32 -3.17 6.91
C TYR A 39 -12.31 -3.05 5.38
N ARG A 40 -12.79 -4.08 4.68
CA ARG A 40 -12.90 -4.10 3.20
C ARG A 40 -13.81 -3.00 2.65
N TYR A 41 -14.75 -2.48 3.46
CA TYR A 41 -15.70 -1.46 3.03
C TYR A 41 -15.13 -0.03 3.03
N LYS A 42 -13.90 0.15 3.52
CA LYS A 42 -13.18 1.43 3.50
C LYS A 42 -13.94 2.58 4.19
N ARG A 43 -14.69 2.27 5.22
CA ARG A 43 -15.39 3.24 6.06
C ARG A 43 -14.73 3.32 7.43
N PRO A 44 -14.76 4.48 8.10
CA PRO A 44 -14.29 4.59 9.49
C PRO A 44 -14.98 3.57 10.39
N ILE A 45 -14.19 2.83 11.17
CA ILE A 45 -14.71 1.84 12.11
C ILE A 45 -14.39 2.29 13.52
N LYS A 46 -15.43 2.47 14.33
CA LYS A 46 -15.33 2.81 15.75
C LYS A 46 -15.74 1.60 16.59
N VAL A 47 -15.00 1.34 17.64
CA VAL A 47 -15.27 0.24 18.58
C VAL A 47 -15.48 0.78 19.98
N LEU A 48 -16.40 0.18 20.73
CA LEU A 48 -16.65 0.55 22.12
C LEU A 48 -15.37 0.37 22.96
N ALA A 49 -14.96 1.42 23.68
CA ALA A 49 -13.67 1.50 24.37
C ALA A 49 -13.49 0.53 25.54
N ASP A 50 -14.59 -0.01 26.08
CA ASP A 50 -14.62 -0.78 27.33
C ASP A 50 -13.74 -2.04 27.34
N ARG A 51 -13.21 -2.46 26.17
CA ARG A 51 -12.42 -3.69 26.02
C ARG A 51 -11.09 -3.53 25.26
N PHE A 52 -10.76 -2.32 24.83
CA PHE A 52 -9.50 -2.06 24.12
C PHE A 52 -8.41 -1.43 25.02
N ASN A 53 -8.39 -1.75 26.29
CA ASN A 53 -7.41 -1.23 27.27
C ASN A 53 -5.94 -1.60 27.02
N MET A 54 -5.62 -2.23 25.88
CA MET A 54 -4.26 -2.74 25.62
C MET A 54 -3.42 -1.93 24.63
N LEU A 55 -3.93 -0.83 24.06
CA LEU A 55 -3.17 -0.06 23.07
C LEU A 55 -2.94 1.37 23.56
N SER A 56 -1.79 1.63 24.09
CA SER A 56 -1.37 2.83 24.81
C SER A 56 -1.27 4.16 24.01
N LYS A 57 -1.87 4.27 22.84
CA LYS A 57 -1.92 5.50 22.01
C LYS A 57 -3.23 5.68 21.24
N ILE A 58 -4.35 5.27 21.81
CA ILE A 58 -5.64 5.36 21.12
C ILE A 58 -6.31 6.67 21.50
N GLN A 59 -6.68 7.49 20.51
CA GLN A 59 -7.50 8.68 20.74
C GLN A 59 -8.95 8.24 20.98
N LEU A 60 -9.42 8.48 22.21
CA LEU A 60 -10.82 8.28 22.58
C LEU A 60 -11.65 9.43 22.00
N ARG A 61 -12.60 9.13 21.15
CA ARG A 61 -13.65 10.08 20.74
C ARG A 61 -14.94 9.73 21.46
N THR A 62 -15.59 10.72 22.07
CA THR A 62 -16.84 10.53 22.79
C THR A 62 -18.00 10.94 21.89
N ILE A 63 -18.93 10.03 21.63
CA ILE A 63 -20.20 10.32 20.97
C ILE A 63 -21.32 10.12 22.00
N ARG A 64 -22.04 11.18 22.33
CA ARG A 64 -23.12 11.17 23.34
C ARG A 64 -22.71 10.53 24.67
N GLY A 65 -21.49 10.81 25.14
CA GLY A 65 -20.98 10.29 26.41
C GLY A 65 -20.42 8.85 26.36
N ILE A 66 -20.51 8.17 25.21
CA ILE A 66 -19.97 6.81 25.04
C ILE A 66 -18.54 6.92 24.50
N PRO A 67 -17.53 6.41 25.21
CA PRO A 67 -16.15 6.42 24.73
C PRO A 67 -15.98 5.40 23.59
N LEU A 68 -15.59 5.85 22.43
CA LEU A 68 -15.34 5.05 21.24
C LEU A 68 -13.86 5.19 20.82
N VAL A 69 -13.31 4.08 20.34
CA VAL A 69 -11.97 4.01 19.78
C VAL A 69 -12.07 3.96 18.27
N ASP A 70 -11.42 4.90 17.58
CA ASP A 70 -11.29 4.82 16.14
C ASP A 70 -10.12 3.89 15.80
N VAL A 71 -10.44 2.73 15.24
CA VAL A 71 -9.45 1.70 14.88
C VAL A 71 -8.85 1.96 13.50
N THR A 72 -9.46 2.86 12.74
CA THR A 72 -9.05 3.19 11.37
C THR A 72 -8.19 4.44 11.31
N ASP A 73 -8.17 5.22 12.38
CA ASP A 73 -7.42 6.48 12.40
C ASP A 73 -5.91 6.19 12.44
N ASN A 74 -5.21 6.77 11.50
CA ASN A 74 -3.76 6.84 11.57
C ASN A 74 -3.40 7.73 12.77
N ASN A 75 -2.57 7.26 13.69
CA ASN A 75 -2.11 7.97 14.89
C ASN A 75 -1.36 9.30 14.60
N PHE A 76 -1.40 9.79 13.38
CA PHE A 76 -0.83 11.06 12.94
C PHE A 76 -1.92 12.13 12.85
N SER A 77 -1.66 13.28 13.47
CA SER A 77 -2.52 14.43 13.28
C SER A 77 -2.55 14.85 11.80
N PRO A 78 -3.62 15.52 11.32
CA PRO A 78 -3.68 16.04 9.96
C PRO A 78 -2.49 16.93 9.60
N ALA A 79 -1.96 17.69 10.57
CA ALA A 79 -0.78 18.54 10.40
C ALA A 79 0.48 17.69 10.15
N GLU A 80 0.71 16.64 10.94
CA GLU A 80 1.85 15.72 10.76
C GLU A 80 1.78 14.99 9.42
N GLN A 81 0.59 14.57 8.99
CA GLN A 81 0.38 13.95 7.68
C GLN A 81 0.74 14.93 6.54
N ASN A 82 0.31 16.18 6.64
CA ASN A 82 0.61 17.21 5.64
C ASN A 82 2.11 17.55 5.60
N ILE A 83 2.76 17.69 6.75
CA ILE A 83 4.20 17.90 6.83
C ILE A 83 4.97 16.74 6.20
N LYS A 84 4.58 15.50 6.54
CA LYS A 84 5.18 14.31 5.94
C LYS A 84 5.04 14.30 4.42
N LEU A 85 3.84 14.58 3.89
CA LEU A 85 3.60 14.62 2.45
C LEU A 85 4.41 15.71 1.75
N PHE A 86 4.54 16.87 2.39
CA PHE A 86 5.37 17.96 1.88
C PHE A 86 6.85 17.53 1.81
N LEU A 87 7.39 16.97 2.89
CA LEU A 87 8.76 16.48 2.93
C LEU A 87 9.01 15.36 1.89
N ASP A 88 8.09 14.40 1.77
CA ASP A 88 8.18 13.33 0.77
C ASP A 88 8.29 13.93 -0.65
N LYS A 89 7.49 14.95 -0.98
CA LYS A 89 7.52 15.62 -2.29
C LYS A 89 8.81 16.40 -2.50
N VAL A 90 9.24 17.19 -1.52
CA VAL A 90 10.49 17.98 -1.63
C VAL A 90 11.67 17.05 -1.83
N CYS A 91 11.82 16.02 -1.00
CA CYS A 91 12.89 15.04 -1.15
C CYS A 91 12.85 14.35 -2.51
N SER A 92 11.65 14.03 -3.03
CA SER A 92 11.51 13.41 -4.34
C SER A 92 11.92 14.32 -5.49
N VAL A 93 11.58 15.61 -5.43
CA VAL A 93 12.04 16.60 -6.44
C VAL A 93 13.55 16.69 -6.41
N VAL A 94 14.15 16.87 -5.24
CA VAL A 94 15.61 16.94 -5.08
C VAL A 94 16.28 15.67 -5.61
N ALA A 95 15.77 14.50 -5.27
CA ALA A 95 16.29 13.22 -5.76
C ALA A 95 16.19 13.11 -7.29
N LEU A 96 15.06 13.47 -7.90
CA LEU A 96 14.89 13.44 -9.36
C LEU A 96 15.84 14.40 -10.08
N LEU A 97 16.07 15.60 -9.53
CA LEU A 97 16.99 16.56 -10.10
C LEU A 97 18.45 16.08 -9.99
N LEU A 98 18.88 15.66 -8.80
CA LEU A 98 20.26 15.19 -8.58
C LEU A 98 20.57 13.91 -9.35
N LEU A 99 19.61 12.99 -9.47
CA LEU A 99 19.78 11.73 -10.17
C LEU A 99 19.49 11.82 -11.67
N SER A 100 19.12 12.99 -12.21
CA SER A 100 18.80 13.16 -13.63
C SER A 100 19.90 12.69 -14.60
N PRO A 101 21.20 12.95 -14.35
CA PRO A 101 22.27 12.42 -15.23
C PRO A 101 22.33 10.88 -15.19
N LEU A 102 22.12 10.29 -14.00
CA LEU A 102 22.07 8.84 -13.84
C LEU A 102 20.85 8.25 -14.56
N PHE A 103 19.70 8.91 -14.52
CA PHE A 103 18.51 8.50 -15.28
C PHE A 103 18.78 8.46 -16.77
N ALA A 104 19.45 9.49 -17.31
CA ALA A 104 19.82 9.54 -18.74
C ALA A 104 20.77 8.38 -19.10
N TYR A 105 21.78 8.12 -18.29
CA TYR A 105 22.71 7.00 -18.47
C TYR A 105 21.99 5.66 -18.44
N ILE A 106 21.14 5.42 -17.43
CA ILE A 106 20.37 4.17 -17.31
C ILE A 106 19.43 4.00 -18.50
N ALA A 107 18.73 5.06 -18.92
CA ALA A 107 17.83 5.02 -20.06
C ALA A 107 18.55 4.63 -21.36
N TRP A 108 19.73 5.19 -21.59
CA TRP A 108 20.59 4.83 -22.73
C TRP A 108 21.04 3.37 -22.66
N ARG A 109 21.50 2.90 -21.48
CA ARG A 109 21.93 1.51 -21.28
C ARG A 109 20.79 0.51 -21.47
N VAL A 110 19.60 0.78 -20.94
CA VAL A 110 18.40 -0.09 -21.10
C VAL A 110 18.04 -0.24 -22.57
N LYS A 111 18.09 0.86 -23.36
CA LYS A 111 17.83 0.79 -24.80
C LYS A 111 18.87 0.01 -25.57
N LYS A 112 20.14 0.08 -25.14
CA LYS A 112 21.24 -0.68 -25.76
C LYS A 112 21.19 -2.17 -25.40
N ASP A 113 20.70 -2.50 -24.20
CA ASP A 113 20.67 -3.88 -23.66
C ASP A 113 19.57 -4.73 -24.34
N SER A 114 18.40 -4.14 -24.61
CA SER A 114 17.30 -4.82 -25.30
C SER A 114 16.34 -3.84 -25.99
N PRO A 115 15.75 -4.20 -27.15
CA PRO A 115 14.77 -3.35 -27.84
C PRO A 115 13.51 -3.15 -26.98
N GLY A 116 12.86 -1.96 -27.09
CA GLY A 116 11.59 -1.65 -26.42
C GLY A 116 11.64 -0.40 -25.52
N PRO A 117 10.61 -0.16 -24.68
CA PRO A 117 10.52 1.03 -23.84
C PRO A 117 11.54 1.02 -22.70
N VAL A 118 11.99 2.20 -22.27
CA VAL A 118 12.92 2.36 -21.13
C VAL A 118 12.24 2.09 -19.81
N PHE A 119 11.00 2.57 -19.68
CA PHE A 119 10.22 2.42 -18.47
C PHE A 119 9.25 1.25 -18.57
N PHE A 120 9.12 0.55 -17.48
CA PHE A 120 8.09 -0.44 -17.24
C PHE A 120 7.09 0.13 -16.23
N ARG A 121 5.81 -0.10 -16.44
CA ARG A 121 4.76 0.29 -15.51
C ARG A 121 3.95 -0.94 -15.11
N GLN A 122 3.60 -1.01 -13.84
CA GLN A 122 2.83 -2.11 -13.28
C GLN A 122 1.78 -1.59 -12.32
N GLU A 123 0.55 -2.07 -12.48
CA GLU A 123 -0.52 -1.74 -11.54
C GLU A 123 -0.27 -2.36 -10.19
N ARG A 124 -0.41 -1.55 -9.15
CA ARG A 124 -0.26 -1.93 -7.75
C ARG A 124 -1.40 -1.33 -6.93
N ILE A 125 -1.68 -1.93 -5.78
CA ILE A 125 -2.68 -1.43 -4.85
C ILE A 125 -2.02 -0.51 -3.84
N GLY A 126 -2.52 0.73 -3.77
CA GLY A 126 -1.99 1.82 -2.97
C GLY A 126 -2.84 2.14 -1.73
N TYR A 127 -2.84 3.42 -1.39
CA TYR A 127 -3.58 3.98 -0.25
C TYR A 127 -5.09 3.76 -0.44
N LEU A 128 -5.76 3.37 0.65
CA LEU A 128 -7.19 3.02 0.67
C LEU A 128 -7.59 1.98 -0.39
N GLY A 129 -6.66 1.10 -0.79
CA GLY A 129 -6.90 0.07 -1.79
C GLY A 129 -7.13 0.60 -3.21
N GLN A 130 -6.76 1.86 -3.50
CA GLN A 130 -6.87 2.42 -4.84
C GLN A 130 -5.74 1.90 -5.74
N PRO A 131 -6.02 1.45 -6.96
CA PRO A 131 -5.00 1.05 -7.90
C PRO A 131 -4.21 2.28 -8.39
N PHE A 132 -2.91 2.11 -8.60
CA PHE A 132 -2.05 3.11 -9.22
C PHE A 132 -0.97 2.45 -10.07
N TRP A 133 -0.40 3.22 -11.01
CA TRP A 133 0.69 2.77 -11.88
C TRP A 133 2.04 3.06 -11.24
N MET A 134 2.74 2.00 -10.83
CA MET A 134 4.10 2.06 -10.31
C MET A 134 5.11 2.04 -11.46
N TYR A 135 6.02 3.02 -11.50
CA TYR A 135 7.04 3.14 -12.54
C TYR A 135 8.36 2.52 -12.10
N LYS A 136 9.01 1.82 -13.03
CA LYS A 136 10.37 1.27 -12.88
C LYS A 136 11.15 1.41 -14.18
N PHE A 137 12.46 1.32 -14.13
CA PHE A 137 13.22 0.99 -15.33
C PHE A 137 12.98 -0.47 -15.73
N ARG A 138 12.91 -0.71 -17.03
CA ARG A 138 12.76 -2.08 -17.53
C ARG A 138 14.04 -2.88 -17.29
N THR A 139 13.90 -4.01 -16.61
CA THR A 139 14.98 -4.96 -16.29
C THR A 139 14.81 -6.31 -16.97
N MET A 140 13.68 -6.52 -17.65
CA MET A 140 13.34 -7.77 -18.33
C MET A 140 13.10 -7.53 -19.82
N TYR A 141 13.19 -8.59 -20.62
CA TYR A 141 12.76 -8.57 -22.01
C TYR A 141 11.27 -8.25 -22.14
N VAL A 142 10.84 -7.76 -23.31
CA VAL A 142 9.47 -7.24 -23.48
C VAL A 142 8.41 -8.32 -23.19
N ASN A 143 8.68 -9.55 -23.56
CA ASN A 143 7.75 -10.69 -23.47
C ASN A 143 7.88 -11.48 -22.16
N ALA A 144 8.47 -10.89 -21.12
CA ALA A 144 8.80 -11.60 -19.88
C ALA A 144 7.58 -12.10 -19.08
N GLU A 145 6.39 -11.53 -19.27
CA GLU A 145 5.15 -11.88 -18.56
C GLU A 145 4.07 -12.51 -19.49
N GLU A 146 4.42 -13.01 -20.68
CA GLU A 146 3.45 -13.67 -21.58
C GLU A 146 2.73 -14.86 -20.94
N ASN A 147 3.40 -15.57 -20.03
CA ASN A 147 2.82 -16.70 -19.28
C ASN A 147 2.16 -16.27 -17.96
N GLY A 148 1.86 -14.98 -17.80
CA GLY A 148 1.21 -14.44 -16.60
C GLY A 148 2.18 -14.01 -15.49
N PRO A 149 1.60 -13.53 -14.36
CA PRO A 149 2.37 -13.01 -13.24
C PRO A 149 3.15 -14.13 -12.55
N SER A 150 4.47 -14.03 -12.49
CA SER A 150 5.32 -14.96 -11.74
C SER A 150 6.32 -14.20 -10.86
N LEU A 151 6.68 -14.82 -9.74
CA LEU A 151 7.76 -14.32 -8.90
C LEU A 151 9.10 -14.47 -9.63
N SER A 152 9.95 -13.46 -9.52
CA SER A 152 11.28 -13.48 -10.10
C SER A 152 12.26 -14.14 -9.14
N SER A 153 13.06 -15.10 -9.65
CA SER A 153 14.19 -15.71 -8.95
C SER A 153 15.50 -14.96 -9.24
N GLU A 154 16.58 -15.33 -8.54
CA GLU A 154 17.91 -14.74 -8.79
C GLU A 154 18.43 -15.06 -10.21
N ASP A 155 18.19 -16.29 -10.69
CA ASP A 155 18.62 -16.78 -12.02
C ASP A 155 17.53 -16.68 -13.09
N ASP A 156 16.62 -15.74 -12.97
CA ASP A 156 15.52 -15.56 -13.92
C ASP A 156 16.05 -15.16 -15.31
N LEU A 157 15.92 -16.07 -16.29
CA LEU A 157 16.37 -15.87 -17.67
C LEU A 157 15.64 -14.73 -18.41
N ARG A 158 14.52 -14.27 -17.87
CA ARG A 158 13.76 -13.13 -18.42
C ARG A 158 14.45 -11.78 -18.13
N VAL A 159 15.41 -11.77 -17.19
CA VAL A 159 16.12 -10.56 -16.78
C VAL A 159 17.31 -10.32 -17.72
N THR A 160 17.41 -9.10 -18.26
CA THR A 160 18.51 -8.72 -19.13
C THR A 160 19.83 -8.61 -18.34
N PRO A 161 21.01 -8.73 -18.99
CA PRO A 161 22.31 -8.61 -18.31
C PRO A 161 22.46 -7.32 -17.51
N PHE A 162 22.09 -6.17 -18.08
CA PHE A 162 22.11 -4.91 -17.36
C PHE A 162 20.98 -4.82 -16.30
N GLY A 163 19.85 -5.47 -16.55
CA GLY A 163 18.74 -5.60 -15.62
C GLY A 163 19.15 -6.28 -14.32
N ARG A 164 20.03 -7.30 -14.36
CA ARG A 164 20.58 -7.95 -13.16
C ARG A 164 21.36 -6.95 -12.28
N ILE A 165 22.19 -6.13 -12.91
CA ILE A 165 22.95 -5.09 -12.19
C ILE A 165 21.98 -4.09 -11.56
N MET A 166 21.00 -3.60 -12.31
CA MET A 166 20.01 -2.65 -11.79
C MET A 166 19.23 -3.22 -10.60
N ARG A 167 18.81 -4.48 -10.64
CA ARG A 167 18.09 -5.15 -9.54
C ARG A 167 18.96 -5.33 -8.31
N LYS A 168 20.22 -5.73 -8.51
CA LYS A 168 21.19 -5.88 -7.41
C LYS A 168 21.35 -4.59 -6.60
N TYR A 169 21.40 -3.45 -7.29
CA TYR A 169 21.57 -2.12 -6.67
C TYR A 169 20.25 -1.34 -6.54
N ARG A 170 19.11 -1.95 -6.85
CA ARG A 170 17.77 -1.34 -6.84
C ARG A 170 17.66 -0.05 -7.68
N LEU A 171 18.49 0.11 -8.69
CA LEU A 171 18.46 1.26 -9.60
C LEU A 171 17.20 1.28 -10.47
N ASP A 172 16.61 0.09 -10.70
CA ASP A 172 15.36 -0.07 -11.43
C ASP A 172 14.17 0.62 -10.74
N GLU A 173 14.24 0.88 -9.45
CA GLU A 173 13.16 1.44 -8.65
C GLU A 173 13.25 2.97 -8.51
N LEU A 174 14.34 3.61 -8.99
CA LEU A 174 14.49 5.06 -8.94
C LEU A 174 13.32 5.86 -9.57
N PRO A 175 12.66 5.42 -10.65
CA PRO A 175 11.50 6.13 -11.19
C PRO A 175 10.31 6.23 -10.23
N GLN A 176 10.28 5.46 -9.13
CA GLN A 176 9.23 5.55 -8.12
C GLN A 176 9.24 6.87 -7.34
N PHE A 177 10.34 7.65 -7.36
CA PHE A 177 10.32 9.03 -6.87
C PHE A 177 9.27 9.88 -7.60
N TRP A 178 8.98 9.57 -8.86
CA TRP A 178 7.87 10.19 -9.57
C TRP A 178 6.51 9.82 -8.98
N ASN A 179 6.31 8.56 -8.55
CA ASN A 179 5.08 8.16 -7.85
C ASN A 179 4.93 8.87 -6.50
N VAL A 180 6.04 9.09 -5.78
CA VAL A 180 6.00 9.86 -4.52
C VAL A 180 5.61 11.31 -4.78
N LEU A 181 6.20 11.93 -5.81
CA LEU A 181 5.86 13.31 -6.20
C LEU A 181 4.39 13.46 -6.59
N LYS A 182 3.83 12.49 -7.33
CA LYS A 182 2.39 12.45 -7.65
C LYS A 182 1.50 12.24 -6.41
N GLY A 183 2.04 11.69 -5.32
CA GLY A 183 1.31 11.35 -4.11
C GLY A 183 0.72 9.93 -4.09
N ASP A 184 1.03 9.10 -5.11
CA ASP A 184 0.63 7.69 -5.14
C ASP A 184 1.37 6.87 -4.08
N MET A 185 2.61 7.29 -3.76
CA MET A 185 3.51 6.62 -2.82
C MET A 185 4.07 7.61 -1.78
N SER A 186 4.76 7.08 -0.79
CA SER A 186 5.54 7.80 0.22
C SER A 186 6.99 7.31 0.21
N LEU A 187 7.93 8.05 0.79
CA LEU A 187 9.30 7.57 0.95
C LEU A 187 9.38 6.44 1.97
N VAL A 188 8.55 6.46 3.00
CA VAL A 188 8.53 5.47 4.08
C VAL A 188 7.13 4.90 4.27
N GLY A 189 7.03 3.58 4.26
CA GLY A 189 5.76 2.86 4.45
C GLY A 189 5.85 1.41 3.96
N PRO A 190 4.74 0.67 3.94
CA PRO A 190 4.70 -0.69 3.41
C PRO A 190 4.81 -0.71 1.87
N ARG A 191 5.41 -1.78 1.32
CA ARG A 191 5.56 -1.96 -0.12
C ARG A 191 4.20 -2.19 -0.80
N PRO A 192 3.93 -1.58 -1.97
CA PRO A 192 2.72 -1.87 -2.74
C PRO A 192 2.78 -3.25 -3.37
N GLU A 193 1.68 -4.00 -3.28
CA GLU A 193 1.57 -5.33 -3.88
C GLU A 193 0.59 -5.35 -5.06
N ARG A 194 0.69 -6.38 -5.92
CA ARG A 194 -0.26 -6.63 -7.02
C ARG A 194 -1.56 -7.18 -6.44
N LYS A 195 -2.69 -6.80 -7.02
CA LYS A 195 -4.00 -7.30 -6.59
C LYS A 195 -4.04 -8.83 -6.51
N TYR A 196 -3.47 -9.52 -7.51
CA TYR A 196 -3.40 -10.97 -7.54
C TYR A 196 -2.78 -11.57 -6.25
N PHE A 197 -1.64 -11.04 -5.80
CA PHE A 197 -1.00 -11.54 -4.57
C PHE A 197 -1.74 -11.12 -3.31
N ILE A 198 -2.38 -9.95 -3.32
CA ILE A 198 -3.22 -9.51 -2.20
C ILE A 198 -4.40 -10.46 -2.02
N ASP A 199 -5.07 -10.83 -3.10
CA ASP A 199 -6.22 -11.73 -3.07
C ASP A 199 -5.82 -13.13 -2.53
N GLU A 200 -4.60 -13.60 -2.81
CA GLU A 200 -4.06 -14.83 -2.21
C GLU A 200 -3.70 -14.66 -0.72
N ILE A 201 -3.00 -13.57 -0.37
CA ILE A 201 -2.60 -13.32 1.02
C ILE A 201 -3.82 -13.17 1.93
N VAL A 202 -4.88 -12.52 1.47
CA VAL A 202 -6.11 -12.29 2.24
C VAL A 202 -6.83 -13.59 2.58
N LYS A 203 -6.69 -14.64 1.78
CA LYS A 203 -7.25 -15.98 2.11
C LYS A 203 -6.66 -16.54 3.41
N THR A 204 -5.39 -16.27 3.69
CA THR A 204 -4.67 -16.74 4.88
C THR A 204 -4.54 -15.67 5.96
N ALA A 205 -4.50 -14.41 5.58
CA ALA A 205 -4.31 -13.26 6.46
C ALA A 205 -5.31 -12.13 6.14
N PRO A 206 -6.58 -12.24 6.58
CA PRO A 206 -7.63 -11.25 6.26
C PRO A 206 -7.29 -9.82 6.72
N TYR A 207 -6.45 -9.70 7.76
CA TYR A 207 -5.98 -8.41 8.29
C TYR A 207 -5.02 -7.66 7.35
N TYR A 208 -4.60 -8.25 6.23
CA TYR A 208 -3.69 -7.61 5.26
C TYR A 208 -4.26 -6.29 4.70
N TYR A 209 -5.58 -6.14 4.65
CA TYR A 209 -6.24 -4.90 4.24
C TYR A 209 -5.91 -3.70 5.14
N LEU A 210 -5.53 -3.90 6.41
CA LEU A 210 -5.12 -2.83 7.32
C LEU A 210 -3.91 -2.05 6.79
N LEU A 211 -3.04 -2.73 6.03
CA LEU A 211 -1.89 -2.10 5.42
C LEU A 211 -2.26 -1.07 4.35
N HIS A 212 -3.49 -1.08 3.83
CA HIS A 212 -3.95 -0.10 2.85
C HIS A 212 -4.27 1.27 3.45
N ASN A 213 -4.38 1.38 4.76
CA ASN A 213 -4.61 2.67 5.45
C ASN A 213 -3.36 3.54 5.54
N VAL A 214 -2.21 2.99 5.20
CA VAL A 214 -0.95 3.73 5.14
C VAL A 214 -0.52 3.87 3.68
N ARG A 215 0.04 5.04 3.31
CA ARG A 215 0.61 5.20 1.98
C ARG A 215 1.73 4.20 1.76
N ARG A 216 1.72 3.58 0.60
CA ARG A 216 2.76 2.65 0.17
C ARG A 216 4.07 3.40 -0.07
N ALA A 217 5.19 2.72 0.11
CA ALA A 217 6.49 3.34 0.05
C ALA A 217 7.45 2.65 -0.90
N LEU A 218 8.57 3.33 -1.14
CA LEU A 218 9.75 2.78 -1.77
C LEU A 218 10.22 1.53 -0.99
N PRO A 219 10.84 0.56 -1.67
CA PRO A 219 11.38 -0.61 -0.98
C PRO A 219 12.43 -0.19 0.05
N ARG A 220 12.38 -0.85 1.19
CA ARG A 220 13.34 -0.63 2.26
C ARG A 220 14.73 -1.05 1.76
N TRP A 221 15.68 -0.13 1.79
CA TRP A 221 17.08 -0.43 1.56
C TRP A 221 17.61 -1.14 2.80
N GLY A 222 17.82 -2.44 2.69
CA GLY A 222 18.33 -3.25 3.80
C GLY A 222 17.50 -4.51 4.06
N TRP A 223 18.20 -5.64 3.99
CA TRP A 223 17.87 -7.05 4.29
C TRP A 223 16.94 -7.74 3.32
#